data_93149251c106fafeb97acfaa027773cf
#
_entry.id   93149251c106fafeb97acfaa027773cf
#
_cell.length_a   1.000
_cell.length_b   1.000
_cell.length_c   1.000
_cell.angle_alpha   90.00
_cell.angle_beta   90.00
_cell.angle_gamma   90.00
#
_symmetry.space_group_name_H-M   'P 1'
#
loop_
_entity.id
_entity.type
_entity.pdbx_description
1 polymer ?
#
loop_
_entity_poly.entity_id
_entity_poly.type
_entity_poly.pdbx_seq_one_letter_code
_entity_poly.pdbx_strand_id
1 'polypeptide(L)'
;NYGTINAGRYRYGLQGNIQFPDHAGALDYAVVFSNANQHFYNLEYSKFVGRSVAKLGRNVSRSDYELAGMFRRIGAKGIAYTIGINGTTPLYNSWANSMNFHYGYRHRALEDEQSAVNFKTDKESHAVYFGVDGTNRRGKARFDYNVTNTSGKLGLNNLEAQAMYGGAGTEGYFNKTNFSARYLQSFDKHFDLQLKFNGQIASKNLDGSEEIYLGGINGVRAYPTGAASGDEGYFASLELLYHTKVPGLTFSAYLDTGHVKSTHDSNNASYGGETATGWALGVSYVKPG
;
A
#
# COMPACT_ATOMS: atom_id res chain seq x y z
N ASN A 1 10.24 6.17 -10.88
CA ASN A 1 9.30 6.82 -11.71
C ASN A 1 8.11 5.95 -12.08
N TYR A 2 7.19 5.75 -11.15
CA TYR A 2 6.11 4.77 -11.28
C TYR A 2 4.73 5.44 -11.22
N GLY A 3 4.65 6.62 -11.82
CA GLY A 3 3.40 7.32 -12.02
C GLY A 3 2.63 6.76 -13.22
N THR A 4 1.39 7.19 -13.36
CA THR A 4 0.52 6.86 -14.51
C THR A 4 0.32 8.08 -15.40
N ILE A 5 -0.17 7.86 -16.63
CA ILE A 5 -0.51 8.97 -17.54
C ILE A 5 -1.59 9.85 -16.90
N ASN A 6 -2.52 9.25 -16.14
CA ASN A 6 -3.67 9.93 -15.55
C ASN A 6 -3.39 10.57 -14.19
N ALA A 7 -2.35 10.12 -13.47
CA ALA A 7 -1.99 10.63 -12.13
C ALA A 7 -0.56 11.23 -12.06
N GLY A 8 0.06 11.46 -13.24
CA GLY A 8 1.40 11.99 -13.37
C GLY A 8 2.49 10.93 -13.47
N ARG A 9 3.29 11.04 -14.53
CA ARG A 9 4.41 10.12 -14.79
C ARG A 9 5.61 10.37 -13.90
N TYR A 10 5.84 11.62 -13.55
CA TYR A 10 6.99 12.06 -12.76
C TYR A 10 6.52 12.40 -11.36
N ARG A 11 7.19 11.82 -10.38
CA ARG A 11 6.96 12.08 -8.96
C ARG A 11 8.25 12.56 -8.31
N TYR A 12 8.13 13.60 -7.53
CA TYR A 12 9.21 14.20 -6.74
C TYR A 12 8.83 14.09 -5.28
N GLY A 13 9.72 13.63 -4.43
CA GLY A 13 9.42 13.47 -3.02
C GLY A 13 10.60 13.84 -2.15
N LEU A 14 10.28 14.33 -0.97
CA LEU A 14 11.18 14.53 0.14
C LEU A 14 10.63 13.75 1.33
N GLN A 15 11.48 12.95 1.96
CA GLN A 15 11.15 12.26 3.20
C GLN A 15 12.30 12.38 4.19
N GLY A 16 11.99 12.38 5.46
CA GLY A 16 13.00 12.43 6.50
C GLY A 16 12.48 11.95 7.84
N ASN A 17 13.44 11.71 8.73
CA ASN A 17 13.20 11.32 10.11
C ASN A 17 14.02 12.22 11.02
N ILE A 18 13.38 12.79 12.02
CA ILE A 18 14.01 13.61 13.08
C ILE A 18 13.89 12.83 14.37
N GLN A 19 15.03 12.51 14.99
CA GLN A 19 15.08 11.85 16.29
C GLN A 19 15.16 12.89 17.39
N PHE A 20 14.42 12.69 18.47
CA PHE A 20 14.46 13.50 19.69
C PHE A 20 14.99 12.64 20.85
N PRO A 21 16.31 12.58 21.06
CA PRO A 21 16.92 11.70 22.06
C PRO A 21 16.40 11.93 23.46
N ASP A 22 16.19 13.19 23.86
CA ASP A 22 15.75 13.59 25.19
C ASP A 22 14.35 13.07 25.56
N HIS A 23 13.53 12.78 24.54
CA HIS A 23 12.14 12.35 24.72
C HIS A 23 11.88 10.94 24.17
N ALA A 24 12.91 10.25 23.69
CA ALA A 24 12.79 8.96 23.00
C ALA A 24 11.72 8.95 21.91
N GLY A 25 11.57 10.10 21.23
CA GLY A 25 10.60 10.36 20.19
C GLY A 25 11.22 10.46 18.81
N ALA A 26 10.41 10.27 17.79
CA ALA A 26 10.79 10.46 16.38
C ALA A 26 9.66 11.14 15.62
N LEU A 27 10.01 12.02 14.69
CA LEU A 27 9.10 12.65 13.75
C LEU A 27 9.49 12.20 12.34
N ASP A 28 8.59 11.47 11.72
CA ASP A 28 8.70 11.05 10.31
C ASP A 28 7.85 11.98 9.45
N TYR A 29 8.40 12.45 8.35
CA TYR A 29 7.66 13.25 7.38
C TYR A 29 7.92 12.78 5.96
N ALA A 30 6.91 12.90 5.11
CA ALA A 30 7.00 12.65 3.68
C ALA A 30 6.12 13.62 2.91
N VAL A 31 6.67 14.13 1.81
CA VAL A 31 5.96 14.99 0.87
C VAL A 31 6.25 14.48 -0.53
N VAL A 32 5.21 14.23 -1.32
CA VAL A 32 5.33 13.76 -2.70
C VAL A 32 4.47 14.61 -3.61
N PHE A 33 5.02 15.04 -4.73
CA PHE A 33 4.32 15.79 -5.79
C PHE A 33 4.43 15.02 -7.10
N SER A 34 3.39 15.09 -7.92
CA SER A 34 3.46 14.61 -9.30
C SER A 34 3.35 15.76 -10.29
N ASN A 35 3.72 15.50 -11.54
CA ASN A 35 3.52 16.46 -12.64
C ASN A 35 2.09 16.52 -13.17
N ALA A 36 1.13 15.88 -12.51
CA ALA A 36 -0.30 15.90 -12.83
C ALA A 36 -1.14 16.20 -11.58
N ASN A 37 -0.72 17.19 -10.79
CA ASN A 37 -1.45 17.70 -9.63
C ASN A 37 -1.85 16.62 -8.60
N GLN A 38 -0.99 15.62 -8.40
CA GLN A 38 -1.14 14.71 -7.29
C GLN A 38 -0.16 15.11 -6.19
N HIS A 39 -0.68 15.32 -4.98
CA HIS A 39 0.12 15.68 -3.81
C HIS A 39 -0.17 14.70 -2.68
N PHE A 40 0.88 14.38 -1.95
CA PHE A 40 0.78 13.57 -0.74
C PHE A 40 1.64 14.19 0.35
N TYR A 41 1.06 14.34 1.52
CA TYR A 41 1.71 14.84 2.73
C TYR A 41 1.47 13.85 3.84
N ASN A 42 2.51 13.51 4.58
CA ASN A 42 2.42 12.67 5.76
C ASN A 42 3.31 13.20 6.87
N LEU A 43 2.79 13.21 8.07
CA LEU A 43 3.51 13.53 9.29
C LEU A 43 3.15 12.50 10.35
N GLU A 44 4.14 11.88 10.94
CA GLU A 44 3.96 10.93 12.02
C GLU A 44 4.93 11.24 13.17
N TYR A 45 4.38 11.46 14.35
CA TYR A 45 5.16 11.53 15.58
C TYR A 45 4.99 10.26 16.37
N SER A 46 6.08 9.64 16.79
CA SER A 46 6.09 8.41 17.55
C SER A 46 7.03 8.48 18.75
N LYS A 47 6.71 7.74 19.81
CA LYS A 47 7.45 7.76 21.07
C LYS A 47 7.39 6.41 21.75
N PHE A 48 8.48 6.01 22.42
CA PHE A 48 8.46 4.88 23.32
C PHE A 48 7.68 5.21 24.60
N VAL A 49 6.93 4.23 25.12
CA VAL A 49 6.03 4.42 26.26
C VAL A 49 6.65 3.86 27.51
N GLY A 50 6.95 4.75 28.46
CA GLY A 50 7.49 4.40 29.76
C GLY A 50 8.83 3.65 29.65
N ARG A 51 8.95 2.56 30.37
CA ARG A 51 10.10 1.63 30.34
C ARG A 51 9.88 0.47 29.35
N SER A 52 8.75 0.45 28.65
CA SER A 52 8.45 -0.60 27.68
C SER A 52 9.14 -0.31 26.36
N VAL A 53 9.36 -1.35 25.59
CA VAL A 53 9.85 -1.26 24.20
C VAL A 53 8.70 -0.99 23.22
N ALA A 54 7.49 -0.76 23.73
CA ALA A 54 6.33 -0.41 22.91
C ALA A 54 6.45 1.04 22.43
N LYS A 55 6.20 1.25 21.14
CA LYS A 55 6.21 2.55 20.46
C LYS A 55 4.78 2.94 20.12
N LEU A 56 4.33 4.12 20.55
CA LEU A 56 3.05 4.69 20.14
C LEU A 56 3.28 5.86 19.20
N GLY A 57 2.45 5.96 18.18
CA GLY A 57 2.48 7.01 17.17
C GLY A 57 1.14 7.68 16.96
N ARG A 58 1.21 8.88 16.40
CA ARG A 58 0.08 9.64 15.86
C ARG A 58 0.47 10.09 14.47
N ASN A 59 -0.39 9.85 13.51
CA ASN A 59 -0.15 10.28 12.13
C ASN A 59 -1.29 11.14 11.61
N VAL A 60 -0.93 12.06 10.75
CA VAL A 60 -1.84 12.82 9.91
C VAL A 60 -1.31 12.79 8.48
N SER A 61 -2.20 12.52 7.54
CA SER A 61 -1.84 12.60 6.13
C SER A 61 -2.95 13.24 5.31
N ARG A 62 -2.54 13.85 4.21
CA ARG A 62 -3.42 14.36 3.16
C ARG A 62 -2.92 13.84 1.83
N SER A 63 -3.83 13.33 1.03
CA SER A 63 -3.59 12.98 -0.37
C SER A 63 -4.63 13.70 -1.23
N ASP A 64 -4.20 14.41 -2.23
CA ASP A 64 -5.07 15.00 -3.23
C ASP A 64 -4.61 14.60 -4.63
N TYR A 65 -5.56 14.49 -5.53
CA TYR A 65 -5.32 14.15 -6.91
C TYR A 65 -6.27 14.88 -7.85
N GLU A 66 -5.79 15.13 -9.03
CA GLU A 66 -6.58 15.55 -10.19
C GLU A 66 -6.27 14.61 -11.33
N LEU A 67 -7.29 14.02 -11.95
CA LEU A 67 -7.08 13.09 -13.05
C LEU A 67 -6.83 13.85 -14.35
N ALA A 68 -5.72 13.49 -15.01
CA ALA A 68 -5.32 14.03 -16.31
C ALA A 68 -5.77 13.10 -17.47
N GLY A 69 -5.34 13.39 -18.70
CA GLY A 69 -5.65 12.58 -19.86
C GLY A 69 -7.12 12.63 -20.26
N MET A 70 -7.72 11.48 -20.50
CA MET A 70 -9.13 11.39 -20.93
C MET A 70 -10.11 11.85 -19.83
N PHE A 71 -9.72 11.74 -18.58
CA PHE A 71 -10.55 12.13 -17.43
C PHE A 71 -10.53 13.64 -17.15
N ARG A 72 -9.65 14.41 -17.79
CA ARG A 72 -9.58 15.86 -17.64
C ARG A 72 -10.88 16.56 -18.02
N ARG A 73 -11.63 16.01 -18.97
CA ARG A 73 -12.90 16.59 -19.44
C ARG A 73 -14.01 16.54 -18.39
N ILE A 74 -13.98 15.56 -17.50
CA ILE A 74 -14.96 15.44 -16.41
C ILE A 74 -14.50 16.19 -15.14
N GLY A 75 -13.25 16.69 -15.12
CA GLY A 75 -12.68 17.41 -13.99
C GLY A 75 -12.66 16.58 -12.71
N ALA A 76 -12.30 15.30 -12.83
CA ALA A 76 -12.27 14.39 -11.69
C ALA A 76 -11.09 14.71 -10.78
N LYS A 77 -11.37 15.04 -9.53
CA LYS A 77 -10.41 15.30 -8.48
C LYS A 77 -10.88 14.74 -7.15
N GLY A 78 -9.97 14.46 -6.25
CA GLY A 78 -10.32 13.95 -4.92
C GLY A 78 -9.31 14.34 -3.86
N ILE A 79 -9.79 14.38 -2.63
CA ILE A 79 -9.00 14.68 -1.44
C ILE A 79 -9.28 13.60 -0.40
N ALA A 80 -8.22 13.07 0.22
CA ALA A 80 -8.32 12.18 1.35
C ALA A 80 -7.52 12.74 2.54
N TYR A 81 -8.18 12.92 3.66
CA TYR A 81 -7.54 13.21 4.94
C TYR A 81 -7.55 11.98 5.81
N THR A 82 -6.41 11.67 6.43
CA THR A 82 -6.31 10.56 7.37
C THR A 82 -5.70 11.04 8.67
N ILE A 83 -6.34 10.68 9.78
CA ILE A 83 -5.79 10.87 11.13
C ILE A 83 -5.78 9.51 11.80
N GLY A 84 -4.68 9.15 12.44
CA GLY A 84 -4.54 7.86 13.09
C GLY A 84 -3.72 7.90 14.37
N ILE A 85 -3.94 6.87 15.17
CA ILE A 85 -3.06 6.48 16.26
C ILE A 85 -2.62 5.06 16.00
N ASN A 86 -1.35 4.78 16.24
CA ASN A 86 -0.77 3.47 16.01
C ASN A 86 0.14 3.06 17.17
N GLY A 87 0.35 1.77 17.28
CA GLY A 87 1.26 1.21 18.25
C GLY A 87 1.99 0.00 17.68
N THR A 88 3.22 -0.17 18.10
CA THR A 88 4.03 -1.36 17.80
C THR A 88 4.67 -1.85 19.08
N THR A 89 4.48 -3.12 19.40
CA THR A 89 5.04 -3.77 20.57
C THR A 89 5.85 -4.98 20.10
N PRO A 90 7.18 -4.99 20.28
CA PRO A 90 7.99 -6.16 20.04
C PRO A 90 7.54 -7.32 20.93
N LEU A 91 7.14 -8.45 20.30
CA LEU A 91 6.81 -9.68 21.01
C LEU A 91 8.06 -10.54 21.22
N TYR A 92 8.92 -10.52 20.21
CA TYR A 92 10.18 -11.24 20.23
C TYR A 92 11.22 -10.51 19.39
N ASN A 93 12.46 -10.42 19.88
CA ASN A 93 13.55 -9.83 19.14
C ASN A 93 14.88 -10.51 19.47
N SER A 94 15.51 -11.06 18.44
CA SER A 94 16.86 -11.62 18.49
C SER A 94 17.62 -11.22 17.23
N TRP A 95 18.90 -11.54 17.16
CA TRP A 95 19.71 -11.30 15.96
C TRP A 95 19.17 -11.99 14.69
N ALA A 96 18.53 -13.15 14.83
CA ALA A 96 18.02 -13.95 13.73
C ALA A 96 16.52 -13.74 13.48
N ASN A 97 15.76 -13.47 14.52
CA ASN A 97 14.30 -13.46 14.46
C ASN A 97 13.73 -12.24 15.15
N SER A 98 12.73 -11.63 14.54
CA SER A 98 11.94 -10.58 15.17
C SER A 98 10.46 -10.83 14.90
N MET A 99 9.62 -10.46 15.85
CA MET A 99 8.18 -10.48 15.72
C MET A 99 7.61 -9.30 16.51
N ASN A 100 6.79 -8.50 15.85
CA ASN A 100 6.12 -7.35 16.43
C ASN A 100 4.61 -7.55 16.33
N PHE A 101 3.90 -7.03 17.31
CA PHE A 101 2.47 -6.81 17.27
C PHE A 101 2.23 -5.34 16.95
N HIS A 102 1.48 -5.05 15.89
CA HIS A 102 1.08 -3.70 15.53
C HIS A 102 -0.43 -3.57 15.62
N TYR A 103 -0.88 -2.37 15.98
CA TYR A 103 -2.28 -2.08 16.20
C TYR A 103 -2.53 -0.59 16.03
N GLY A 104 -3.77 -0.22 15.75
CA GLY A 104 -4.10 1.19 15.65
C GLY A 104 -5.56 1.45 15.31
N TYR A 105 -5.87 2.74 15.24
CA TYR A 105 -7.12 3.29 14.78
C TYR A 105 -6.85 4.32 13.70
N ARG A 106 -7.68 4.35 12.69
CA ARG A 106 -7.62 5.28 11.57
C ARG A 106 -9.00 5.85 11.29
N HIS A 107 -9.08 7.17 11.22
CA HIS A 107 -10.20 7.91 10.66
C HIS A 107 -9.77 8.48 9.32
N ARG A 108 -10.61 8.32 8.29
CA ARG A 108 -10.37 8.84 6.95
C ARG A 108 -11.62 9.56 6.46
N ALA A 109 -11.44 10.79 6.00
CA ALA A 109 -12.44 11.56 5.26
C ALA A 109 -12.02 11.59 3.78
N LEU A 110 -12.97 11.28 2.90
CA LEU A 110 -12.76 11.13 1.46
C LEU A 110 -13.75 12.01 0.74
N GLU A 111 -13.27 12.85 -0.15
CA GLU A 111 -14.07 13.73 -0.98
C GLU A 111 -13.66 13.53 -2.44
N ASP A 112 -14.60 13.17 -3.31
CA ASP A 112 -14.38 13.06 -4.74
C ASP A 112 -15.33 14.02 -5.46
N GLU A 113 -14.83 14.78 -6.44
CA GLU A 113 -15.58 15.77 -7.20
C GLU A 113 -15.40 15.51 -8.71
N GLN A 114 -16.51 15.63 -9.44
CA GLN A 114 -16.56 15.69 -10.89
C GLN A 114 -17.09 17.06 -11.31
N SER A 115 -16.18 18.02 -11.50
CA SER A 115 -16.51 19.43 -11.69
C SER A 115 -17.38 19.70 -12.93
N ALA A 116 -17.25 18.88 -13.99
CA ALA A 116 -18.03 19.04 -15.22
C ALA A 116 -19.55 18.87 -15.03
N VAL A 117 -19.95 18.10 -14.03
CA VAL A 117 -21.36 17.80 -13.71
C VAL A 117 -21.78 18.32 -12.34
N ASN A 118 -20.90 19.08 -11.67
CA ASN A 118 -21.08 19.60 -10.31
C ASN A 118 -21.51 18.51 -9.31
N PHE A 119 -20.84 17.36 -9.40
CA PHE A 119 -21.13 16.19 -8.59
C PHE A 119 -20.01 15.99 -7.58
N LYS A 120 -20.35 15.96 -6.31
CA LYS A 120 -19.41 15.81 -5.20
C LYS A 120 -19.89 14.75 -4.25
N THR A 121 -19.02 13.80 -3.93
CA THR A 121 -19.29 12.72 -2.97
C THR A 121 -18.46 12.89 -1.72
N ASP A 122 -19.10 12.71 -0.58
CA ASP A 122 -18.48 12.75 0.74
C ASP A 122 -18.61 11.39 1.42
N LYS A 123 -17.48 10.83 1.83
CA LYS A 123 -17.40 9.53 2.54
C LYS A 123 -16.50 9.65 3.76
N GLU A 124 -16.78 8.90 4.79
CA GLU A 124 -15.88 8.75 5.93
C GLU A 124 -15.72 7.29 6.34
N SER A 125 -14.54 6.97 6.84
CA SER A 125 -14.22 5.62 7.30
C SER A 125 -13.53 5.67 8.66
N HIS A 126 -14.01 4.83 9.56
CA HIS A 126 -13.39 4.57 10.86
C HIS A 126 -12.95 3.12 10.90
N ALA A 127 -11.69 2.86 11.19
CA ALA A 127 -11.16 1.50 11.22
C ALA A 127 -10.20 1.28 12.37
N VAL A 128 -10.31 0.13 13.02
CA VAL A 128 -9.30 -0.42 13.90
C VAL A 128 -8.56 -1.53 13.17
N TYR A 129 -7.27 -1.63 13.42
CA TYR A 129 -6.47 -2.71 12.85
C TYR A 129 -5.52 -3.28 13.89
N PHE A 130 -5.19 -4.55 13.72
CA PHE A 130 -4.18 -5.26 14.48
C PHE A 130 -3.52 -6.31 13.60
N GLY A 131 -2.28 -6.61 13.89
CA GLY A 131 -1.55 -7.60 13.12
C GLY A 131 -0.21 -7.95 13.72
N VAL A 132 0.48 -8.82 13.03
CA VAL A 132 1.83 -9.25 13.34
C VAL A 132 2.73 -9.12 12.12
N ASP A 133 3.93 -8.65 12.34
CA ASP A 133 4.99 -8.66 11.35
C ASP A 133 6.27 -9.23 11.94
N GLY A 134 7.14 -9.69 11.10
CA GLY A 134 8.41 -10.22 11.58
C GLY A 134 9.38 -10.60 10.47
N THR A 135 10.58 -10.91 10.93
CA THR A 135 11.68 -11.41 10.11
C THR A 135 12.24 -12.69 10.73
N ASN A 136 12.49 -13.68 9.90
CA ASN A 136 13.24 -14.88 10.27
C ASN A 136 14.46 -15.01 9.35
N ARG A 137 15.66 -15.17 9.93
CA ARG A 137 16.91 -15.38 9.21
C ARG A 137 17.49 -16.72 9.59
N ARG A 138 17.77 -17.55 8.58
CA ARG A 138 18.39 -18.86 8.77
C ARG A 138 19.47 -19.08 7.71
N GLY A 139 20.73 -19.04 8.13
CA GLY A 139 21.87 -19.13 7.21
C GLY A 139 21.82 -17.99 6.18
N LYS A 140 21.72 -18.34 4.90
CA LYS A 140 21.62 -17.40 3.78
C LYS A 140 20.16 -17.08 3.36
N ALA A 141 19.20 -17.55 4.13
CA ALA A 141 17.77 -17.29 3.89
C ALA A 141 17.24 -16.20 4.81
N ARG A 142 16.35 -15.36 4.27
CA ARG A 142 15.56 -14.40 5.03
C ARG A 142 14.09 -14.48 4.62
N PHE A 143 13.24 -14.57 5.61
CA PHE A 143 11.79 -14.56 5.44
C PHE A 143 11.20 -13.40 6.22
N ASP A 144 10.55 -12.46 5.52
CA ASP A 144 9.81 -11.35 6.11
C ASP A 144 8.31 -11.61 5.89
N TYR A 145 7.50 -11.33 6.88
CA TYR A 145 6.05 -11.53 6.80
C TYR A 145 5.28 -10.41 7.52
N ASN A 146 4.05 -10.17 7.06
CA ASN A 146 3.09 -9.30 7.73
C ASN A 146 1.68 -9.88 7.51
N VAL A 147 0.89 -9.88 8.56
CA VAL A 147 -0.55 -10.18 8.51
C VAL A 147 -1.27 -9.12 9.32
N THR A 148 -2.23 -8.42 8.69
CA THR A 148 -2.99 -7.34 9.34
C THR A 148 -4.47 -7.55 9.08
N ASN A 149 -5.26 -7.64 10.14
CA ASN A 149 -6.71 -7.59 10.07
C ASN A 149 -7.18 -6.15 10.35
N THR A 150 -8.12 -5.68 9.56
CA THR A 150 -8.75 -4.37 9.68
C THR A 150 -10.24 -4.53 9.75
N SER A 151 -10.86 -4.01 10.80
CA SER A 151 -12.31 -3.91 10.96
C SER A 151 -12.71 -2.45 10.96
N GLY A 152 -13.62 -2.08 10.09
CA GLY A 152 -14.02 -0.69 9.94
C GLY A 152 -15.49 -0.51 9.61
N LYS A 153 -15.88 0.77 9.54
CA LYS A 153 -17.19 1.21 9.08
C LYS A 153 -17.00 2.33 8.08
N LEU A 154 -17.62 2.20 6.92
CA LEU A 154 -17.74 3.25 5.91
C LEU A 154 -19.11 3.91 6.01
N GLY A 155 -19.17 5.24 6.02
CA GLY A 155 -20.36 6.04 5.89
C GLY A 155 -20.36 6.80 4.57
N LEU A 156 -21.54 6.92 3.94
CA LEU A 156 -21.82 7.76 2.78
C LEU A 156 -22.56 8.99 3.28
N ASN A 157 -21.86 10.14 3.33
CA ASN A 157 -22.30 11.30 4.13
C ASN A 157 -23.24 12.25 3.38
N ASN A 158 -23.37 12.11 2.05
CA ASN A 158 -24.28 12.94 1.26
C ASN A 158 -25.11 12.12 0.25
N LEU A 159 -26.13 12.73 -0.32
CA LEU A 159 -27.05 12.09 -1.26
C LEU A 159 -26.34 11.63 -2.54
N GLU A 160 -25.36 12.37 -2.98
CA GLU A 160 -24.54 12.07 -4.15
C GLU A 160 -23.70 10.79 -3.93
N ALA A 161 -23.08 10.64 -2.74
CA ALA A 161 -22.37 9.44 -2.37
C ALA A 161 -23.32 8.23 -2.26
N GLN A 162 -24.50 8.40 -1.68
CA GLN A 162 -25.52 7.36 -1.62
C GLN A 162 -26.03 6.97 -3.01
N ALA A 163 -26.24 7.94 -3.89
CA ALA A 163 -26.68 7.68 -5.27
C ALA A 163 -25.63 6.91 -6.07
N MET A 164 -24.34 7.24 -5.89
CA MET A 164 -23.24 6.63 -6.64
C MET A 164 -22.81 5.28 -6.06
N TYR A 165 -22.70 5.15 -4.76
CA TYR A 165 -22.09 4.00 -4.08
C TYR A 165 -23.07 3.15 -3.26
N GLY A 166 -24.29 3.65 -2.97
CA GLY A 166 -25.25 2.94 -2.14
C GLY A 166 -25.65 1.56 -2.70
N GLY A 167 -25.73 1.44 -4.04
CA GLY A 167 -25.99 0.16 -4.72
C GLY A 167 -24.80 -0.78 -4.80
N ALA A 168 -23.59 -0.31 -4.53
CA ALA A 168 -22.37 -1.12 -4.58
C ALA A 168 -22.17 -2.00 -3.33
N GLY A 169 -22.95 -1.82 -2.27
CA GLY A 169 -22.87 -2.60 -1.03
C GLY A 169 -21.63 -2.31 -0.20
N THR A 170 -20.96 -1.15 -0.42
CA THR A 170 -19.71 -0.78 0.28
C THR A 170 -19.97 -0.15 1.65
N GLU A 171 -21.11 0.51 1.83
CA GLU A 171 -21.48 1.19 3.08
C GLU A 171 -21.63 0.21 4.25
N GLY A 172 -21.32 0.69 5.46
CA GLY A 172 -21.46 -0.06 6.71
C GLY A 172 -20.19 -0.74 7.17
N TYR A 173 -20.34 -1.76 8.02
CA TYR A 173 -19.22 -2.48 8.60
C TYR A 173 -18.54 -3.40 7.59
N PHE A 174 -17.22 -3.39 7.59
CA PHE A 174 -16.39 -4.31 6.82
C PHE A 174 -15.26 -4.89 7.66
N ASN A 175 -14.78 -6.04 7.23
CA ASN A 175 -13.55 -6.65 7.73
C ASN A 175 -12.68 -7.06 6.54
N LYS A 176 -11.38 -6.84 6.64
CA LYS A 176 -10.43 -7.34 5.66
C LYS A 176 -9.15 -7.80 6.32
N THR A 177 -8.51 -8.77 5.71
CA THR A 177 -7.18 -9.23 6.12
C THR A 177 -6.21 -9.09 4.95
N ASN A 178 -5.15 -8.33 5.19
CA ASN A 178 -4.02 -8.21 4.29
C ASN A 178 -2.89 -9.12 4.78
N PHE A 179 -2.20 -9.76 3.85
CA PHE A 179 -1.02 -10.54 4.14
C PHE A 179 0.06 -10.30 3.11
N SER A 180 1.30 -10.24 3.57
CA SER A 180 2.48 -10.15 2.72
C SER A 180 3.58 -11.07 3.21
N ALA A 181 4.32 -11.63 2.28
CA ALA A 181 5.47 -12.45 2.55
C ALA A 181 6.58 -12.15 1.53
N ARG A 182 7.81 -12.12 2.00
CA ARG A 182 9.00 -12.02 1.18
C ARG A 182 10.01 -13.04 1.63
N TYR A 183 10.44 -13.90 0.72
CA TYR A 183 11.51 -14.84 0.94
C TYR A 183 12.70 -14.47 0.06
N LEU A 184 13.88 -14.35 0.65
CA LEU A 184 15.14 -14.10 -0.03
C LEU A 184 16.07 -15.26 0.31
N GLN A 185 16.61 -15.91 -0.72
CA GLN A 185 17.62 -16.96 -0.61
C GLN A 185 18.87 -16.55 -1.39
N SER A 186 19.97 -16.35 -0.69
CA SER A 186 21.28 -16.23 -1.33
C SER A 186 21.89 -17.63 -1.46
N PHE A 187 22.19 -18.04 -2.67
CA PHE A 187 22.85 -19.33 -2.94
C PHE A 187 24.36 -19.20 -2.76
N ASP A 188 24.93 -18.20 -3.39
CA ASP A 188 26.35 -17.86 -3.29
C ASP A 188 26.55 -16.32 -3.35
N LYS A 189 27.74 -15.85 -3.73
CA LYS A 189 28.03 -14.42 -3.88
C LYS A 189 27.46 -13.80 -5.18
N HIS A 190 26.95 -14.64 -6.08
CA HIS A 190 26.47 -14.21 -7.39
C HIS A 190 24.97 -14.32 -7.57
N PHE A 191 24.31 -15.27 -6.91
CA PHE A 191 22.90 -15.54 -7.15
C PHE A 191 22.03 -15.41 -5.91
N ASP A 192 20.98 -14.59 -6.04
CA ASP A 192 19.89 -14.49 -5.08
C ASP A 192 18.57 -14.83 -5.76
N LEU A 193 17.70 -15.53 -5.05
CA LEU A 193 16.32 -15.77 -5.41
C LEU A 193 15.41 -15.01 -4.45
N GLN A 194 14.50 -14.24 -4.98
CA GLN A 194 13.49 -13.53 -4.20
C GLN A 194 12.09 -13.98 -4.63
N LEU A 195 11.28 -14.37 -3.64
CA LEU A 195 9.86 -14.59 -3.78
C LEU A 195 9.12 -13.50 -3.01
N LYS A 196 8.05 -12.94 -3.60
CA LYS A 196 7.14 -12.02 -2.92
C LYS A 196 5.72 -12.51 -3.11
N PHE A 197 4.92 -12.35 -2.08
CA PHE A 197 3.51 -12.64 -2.10
C PHE A 197 2.76 -11.57 -1.31
N ASN A 198 1.70 -11.01 -1.88
CA ASN A 198 0.78 -10.10 -1.21
C ASN A 198 -0.64 -10.57 -1.50
N GLY A 199 -1.55 -10.39 -0.56
CA GLY A 199 -2.94 -10.72 -0.78
C GLY A 199 -3.88 -10.00 0.17
N GLN A 200 -5.15 -10.01 -0.18
CA GLN A 200 -6.26 -9.46 0.58
C GLN A 200 -7.47 -10.35 0.46
N ILE A 201 -8.13 -10.59 1.58
CA ILE A 201 -9.48 -11.16 1.66
C ILE A 201 -10.39 -10.17 2.38
N ALA A 202 -11.64 -10.10 1.98
CA ALA A 202 -12.63 -9.19 2.52
C ALA A 202 -13.91 -9.92 2.93
N SER A 203 -14.73 -9.28 3.77
CA SER A 203 -16.01 -9.82 4.24
C SER A 203 -17.20 -9.32 3.43
N LYS A 204 -16.98 -8.34 2.55
CA LYS A 204 -17.99 -7.69 1.72
C LYS A 204 -17.33 -6.81 0.66
N ASN A 205 -18.12 -6.17 -0.19
CA ASN A 205 -17.64 -5.16 -1.11
C ASN A 205 -17.03 -3.97 -0.35
N LEU A 206 -15.84 -3.56 -0.78
CA LEU A 206 -15.05 -2.49 -0.18
C LEU A 206 -15.17 -1.20 -0.99
N ASP A 207 -14.92 -0.10 -0.35
CA ASP A 207 -14.64 1.16 -1.04
C ASP A 207 -13.27 1.11 -1.72
N GLY A 208 -13.11 1.76 -2.88
CA GLY A 208 -11.85 1.76 -3.63
C GLY A 208 -10.62 2.20 -2.83
N SER A 209 -10.82 2.95 -1.72
CA SER A 209 -9.74 3.31 -0.80
C SER A 209 -9.25 2.14 0.08
N GLU A 210 -9.97 1.03 0.09
CA GLU A 210 -9.66 -0.18 0.88
C GLU A 210 -9.36 -1.41 -0.01
N GLU A 211 -9.45 -1.29 -1.33
CA GLU A 211 -9.16 -2.36 -2.30
C GLU A 211 -7.68 -2.70 -2.42
N ILE A 212 -7.38 -3.90 -2.91
CA ILE A 212 -6.04 -4.30 -3.35
C ILE A 212 -5.83 -3.93 -4.81
N TYR A 213 -4.65 -3.40 -5.15
CA TYR A 213 -4.27 -3.01 -6.51
C TYR A 213 -3.35 -4.04 -7.15
N LEU A 214 -3.59 -4.36 -8.42
CA LEU A 214 -2.88 -5.40 -9.15
C LEU A 214 -1.61 -4.90 -9.86
N GLY A 215 -1.63 -3.70 -10.44
CA GLY A 215 -0.51 -3.17 -11.22
C GLY A 215 0.46 -2.28 -10.43
N GLY A 216 1.59 -2.00 -11.03
CA GLY A 216 2.62 -1.10 -10.50
C GLY A 216 3.78 -1.81 -9.80
N ILE A 217 4.63 -1.04 -9.13
CA ILE A 217 5.87 -1.54 -8.50
C ILE A 217 5.62 -2.54 -7.35
N ASN A 218 4.46 -2.43 -6.69
CA ASN A 218 4.07 -3.31 -5.60
C ASN A 218 3.09 -4.41 -6.06
N GLY A 219 2.86 -4.53 -7.36
CA GLY A 219 2.03 -5.51 -8.02
C GLY A 219 2.73 -6.08 -9.25
N VAL A 220 1.98 -6.44 -10.28
CA VAL A 220 2.52 -6.91 -11.56
C VAL A 220 3.18 -5.75 -12.29
N ARG A 221 4.51 -5.72 -12.33
CA ARG A 221 5.33 -4.58 -12.80
C ARG A 221 5.16 -4.25 -14.29
N ALA A 222 4.67 -5.20 -15.08
CA ALA A 222 4.38 -4.99 -16.50
C ALA A 222 3.14 -4.11 -16.75
N TYR A 223 2.32 -3.87 -15.72
CA TYR A 223 1.10 -3.08 -15.80
C TYR A 223 1.24 -1.76 -15.02
N PRO A 224 0.57 -0.69 -15.46
CA PRO A 224 0.61 0.58 -14.74
C PRO A 224 -0.04 0.46 -13.35
N THR A 225 0.36 1.33 -12.43
CA THR A 225 -0.29 1.43 -11.12
C THR A 225 -1.77 1.76 -11.30
N GLY A 226 -2.64 1.00 -10.62
CA GLY A 226 -4.10 1.16 -10.74
C GLY A 226 -4.69 0.57 -12.03
N ALA A 227 -3.99 -0.33 -12.72
CA ALA A 227 -4.51 -1.03 -13.89
C ALA A 227 -5.76 -1.83 -13.56
N ALA A 228 -5.78 -2.47 -12.40
CA ALA A 228 -6.93 -3.15 -11.83
C ALA A 228 -6.89 -3.07 -10.31
N SER A 229 -8.06 -3.14 -9.68
CA SER A 229 -8.24 -3.24 -8.24
C SER A 229 -9.43 -4.13 -7.90
N GLY A 230 -9.53 -4.54 -6.66
CA GLY A 230 -10.65 -5.34 -6.20
C GLY A 230 -10.67 -5.55 -4.69
N ASP A 231 -11.77 -6.07 -4.20
CA ASP A 231 -11.99 -6.34 -2.78
C ASP A 231 -11.09 -7.45 -2.27
N GLU A 232 -10.84 -8.44 -3.11
CA GLU A 232 -10.02 -9.61 -2.82
C GLU A 232 -9.02 -9.85 -3.95
N GLY A 233 -7.88 -10.42 -3.61
CA GLY A 233 -6.90 -10.74 -4.63
C GLY A 233 -5.54 -11.12 -4.07
N TYR A 234 -4.65 -11.43 -5.00
CA TYR A 234 -3.26 -11.72 -4.68
C TYR A 234 -2.30 -11.26 -5.77
N PHE A 235 -1.06 -11.09 -5.38
CA PHE A 235 0.08 -10.85 -6.23
C PHE A 235 1.22 -11.78 -5.81
N ALA A 236 1.88 -12.41 -6.77
CA ALA A 236 3.06 -13.23 -6.57
C ALA A 236 4.17 -12.81 -7.54
N SER A 237 5.40 -12.80 -7.06
CA SER A 237 6.59 -12.46 -7.84
C SER A 237 7.72 -13.42 -7.55
N LEU A 238 8.36 -13.90 -8.59
CA LEU A 238 9.63 -14.64 -8.57
C LEU A 238 10.69 -13.77 -9.25
N GLU A 239 11.80 -13.51 -8.57
CA GLU A 239 12.90 -12.71 -9.10
C GLU A 239 14.25 -13.40 -8.84
N LEU A 240 15.00 -13.62 -9.90
CA LEU A 240 16.38 -14.11 -9.86
C LEU A 240 17.31 -12.91 -10.08
N LEU A 241 18.28 -12.72 -9.17
CA LEU A 241 19.30 -11.68 -9.24
C LEU A 241 20.66 -12.30 -9.49
N TYR A 242 21.40 -11.75 -10.43
CA TYR A 242 22.79 -12.12 -10.71
C TYR A 242 23.72 -10.94 -10.44
N HIS A 243 24.49 -11.05 -9.37
CA HIS A 243 25.53 -10.08 -8.99
C HIS A 243 26.80 -10.37 -9.77
N THR A 244 27.15 -9.45 -10.65
CA THR A 244 28.33 -9.65 -11.53
C THR A 244 29.64 -9.46 -10.78
N LYS A 245 30.75 -9.75 -11.47
CA LYS A 245 32.10 -9.43 -10.95
C LYS A 245 32.40 -7.92 -10.95
N VAL A 246 31.62 -7.13 -11.69
CA VAL A 246 31.71 -5.65 -11.66
C VAL A 246 30.99 -5.15 -10.42
N PRO A 247 31.70 -4.49 -9.48
CA PRO A 247 31.09 -4.01 -8.25
C PRO A 247 29.89 -3.11 -8.53
N GLY A 248 28.77 -3.41 -7.87
CA GLY A 248 27.53 -2.64 -7.99
C GLY A 248 26.66 -2.97 -9.21
N LEU A 249 27.09 -3.80 -10.16
CA LEU A 249 26.31 -4.18 -11.33
C LEU A 249 25.57 -5.51 -11.07
N THR A 250 24.23 -5.47 -11.16
CA THR A 250 23.34 -6.62 -10.96
C THR A 250 22.38 -6.74 -12.14
N PHE A 251 22.22 -7.94 -12.67
CA PHE A 251 21.15 -8.30 -13.61
C PHE A 251 20.03 -8.98 -12.84
N SER A 252 18.79 -8.77 -13.29
CA SER A 252 17.63 -9.47 -12.75
C SER A 252 16.73 -10.01 -13.84
N ALA A 253 16.06 -11.11 -13.54
CA ALA A 253 14.96 -11.66 -14.34
C ALA A 253 13.80 -11.90 -13.38
N TYR A 254 12.59 -11.48 -13.76
CA TYR A 254 11.43 -11.67 -12.91
C TYR A 254 10.19 -12.12 -13.67
N LEU A 255 9.35 -12.84 -12.95
CA LEU A 255 8.02 -13.26 -13.36
C LEU A 255 7.03 -12.80 -12.27
N ASP A 256 6.07 -12.00 -12.67
CA ASP A 256 5.01 -11.48 -11.79
C ASP A 256 3.67 -12.03 -12.26
N THR A 257 2.81 -12.43 -11.34
CA THR A 257 1.42 -12.79 -11.62
C THR A 257 0.53 -12.32 -10.49
N GLY A 258 -0.73 -12.02 -10.79
CA GLY A 258 -1.71 -11.65 -9.79
C GLY A 258 -3.11 -11.70 -10.35
N HIS A 259 -4.05 -11.77 -9.42
CA HIS A 259 -5.48 -11.79 -9.70
C HIS A 259 -6.22 -10.93 -8.68
N VAL A 260 -7.19 -10.16 -9.14
CA VAL A 260 -8.13 -9.43 -8.27
C VAL A 260 -9.54 -9.79 -8.65
N LYS A 261 -10.38 -9.97 -7.64
CA LYS A 261 -11.82 -10.10 -7.75
C LYS A 261 -12.41 -8.72 -7.48
N SER A 262 -13.02 -8.11 -8.50
CA SER A 262 -13.46 -6.71 -8.45
C SER A 262 -14.50 -6.44 -7.36
N THR A 263 -15.37 -7.42 -7.06
CA THR A 263 -16.38 -7.33 -6.00
C THR A 263 -16.47 -8.64 -5.23
N HIS A 264 -16.57 -8.57 -3.90
CA HIS A 264 -16.75 -9.75 -3.04
C HIS A 264 -18.10 -10.42 -3.34
N ASP A 265 -19.17 -9.64 -3.32
CA ASP A 265 -20.55 -10.08 -3.62
C ASP A 265 -20.95 -9.63 -5.02
N SER A 266 -20.89 -10.50 -5.99
CA SER A 266 -21.40 -10.21 -7.33
C SER A 266 -22.79 -10.81 -7.52
N ASN A 267 -23.81 -9.98 -7.45
CA ASN A 267 -25.16 -10.35 -7.91
C ASN A 267 -25.30 -10.29 -9.44
N ASN A 268 -24.27 -9.86 -10.16
CA ASN A 268 -24.22 -9.76 -11.62
C ASN A 268 -22.95 -10.42 -12.17
N ALA A 269 -23.11 -11.33 -13.09
CA ALA A 269 -22.03 -12.05 -13.79
C ALA A 269 -21.05 -11.16 -14.60
N SER A 270 -21.28 -9.84 -14.65
CA SER A 270 -20.44 -8.87 -15.37
C SER A 270 -19.21 -8.37 -14.61
N TYR A 271 -19.08 -8.65 -13.31
CA TYR A 271 -17.94 -8.25 -12.50
C TYR A 271 -17.02 -9.45 -12.24
N GLY A 272 -16.36 -9.90 -13.31
CA GLY A 272 -15.30 -10.90 -13.24
C GLY A 272 -14.04 -10.36 -12.59
N GLY A 273 -13.20 -11.26 -12.11
CA GLY A 273 -11.85 -10.89 -11.67
C GLY A 273 -10.92 -10.62 -12.86
N GLU A 274 -9.90 -9.82 -12.62
CA GLU A 274 -8.84 -9.54 -13.58
C GLU A 274 -7.56 -10.26 -13.20
N THR A 275 -6.93 -10.90 -14.20
CA THR A 275 -5.63 -11.57 -14.03
C THR A 275 -4.58 -10.83 -14.86
N ALA A 276 -3.45 -10.56 -14.27
CA ALA A 276 -2.30 -9.97 -14.93
C ALA A 276 -1.08 -10.86 -14.75
N THR A 277 -0.29 -11.00 -15.79
CA THR A 277 0.99 -11.72 -15.76
C THR A 277 2.01 -10.94 -16.57
N GLY A 278 3.24 -10.84 -16.07
CA GLY A 278 4.30 -10.12 -16.75
C GLY A 278 5.67 -10.68 -16.40
N TRP A 279 6.61 -10.52 -17.32
CA TRP A 279 8.01 -10.83 -17.08
C TRP A 279 8.89 -9.72 -17.63
N ALA A 280 10.07 -9.56 -17.08
CA ALA A 280 11.07 -8.67 -17.64
C ALA A 280 12.49 -9.05 -17.19
N LEU A 281 13.45 -8.49 -17.92
CA LEU A 281 14.85 -8.47 -17.55
C LEU A 281 15.20 -7.06 -17.07
N GLY A 282 16.01 -6.98 -16.04
CA GLY A 282 16.46 -5.73 -15.46
C GLY A 282 17.97 -5.65 -15.32
N VAL A 283 18.48 -4.44 -15.30
CA VAL A 283 19.85 -4.14 -14.95
C VAL A 283 19.87 -3.00 -13.94
N SER A 284 20.63 -3.15 -12.89
CA SER A 284 20.86 -2.09 -11.91
C SER A 284 22.34 -1.89 -11.67
N TYR A 285 22.73 -0.64 -11.49
CA TYR A 285 24.09 -0.26 -11.10
C TYR A 285 24.03 0.68 -9.90
N VAL A 286 24.66 0.25 -8.81
CA VAL A 286 24.82 1.05 -7.60
C VAL A 286 26.32 1.36 -7.48
N LYS A 287 26.69 2.65 -7.60
CA LYS A 287 28.10 3.04 -7.46
C LYS A 287 28.61 2.61 -6.08
N PRO A 288 29.68 1.82 -6.03
CA PRO A 288 30.33 1.54 -4.75
C PRO A 288 30.83 2.83 -4.12
N GLY A 289 30.63 2.98 -2.81
CA GLY A 289 31.12 4.13 -2.02
C GLY A 289 32.63 4.09 -1.82
#